data_c213b1049b2bb3a895561735f40c1384
#
_entry.id   c213b1049b2bb3a895561735f40c1384
#
_cell.length_a   1.000
_cell.length_b   1.000
_cell.length_c   1.000
_cell.angle_alpha   90.00
_cell.angle_beta   90.00
_cell.angle_gamma   90.00
#
_symmetry.space_group_name_H-M   'P 1'
#
loop_
_entity.id
_entity.type
_entity.pdbx_description
1 polymer ?
#
loop_
_entity_poly.entity_id
_entity_poly.type
_entity_poly.pdbx_seq_one_letter_code
_entity_poly.pdbx_strand_id
1 'polypeptide(L)'
;MTREEYLNELKSSIMSLSSDEQAEAIQYYTDYFDEADDDEKVMRELGTPEELAKTIIEKFANALVDTKNGNSKAEEDSDNSDNDGPDGSSIDALYFEFEKSKVKNLSMDFGAAEVVLIEGDKYCVETRGLQEECLNCHLNKEGTLVVSNIRRFNLNFWSHNRRSRIVPRILITVPSNVSVDKFRIAIGAGKLVSKKLSINCTSGNIDVGAGNLVLDGIFGGRINMRCGMGNLEFAGSVTGSVNVDCGMGNIKMNLKGDPKSYSYDAKVGLGDFRLNDEKKSGVCQIYNNQKLENHFSVNCGMGSVNIKIN
;
A
#
# COMPACT_ATOMS: atom_id res chain seq x y z
N MET A 1 27.47 19.20 9.26
CA MET A 1 26.00 19.04 9.37
C MET A 1 25.72 17.64 9.87
N THR A 2 24.96 17.51 10.92
CA THR A 2 24.50 16.20 11.41
C THR A 2 23.29 15.73 10.60
N ARG A 3 22.97 14.45 10.66
CA ARG A 3 21.74 13.89 10.07
C ARG A 3 20.48 14.65 10.54
N GLU A 4 20.39 14.93 11.83
CA GLU A 4 19.25 15.62 12.41
C GLU A 4 19.13 17.06 11.87
N GLU A 5 20.25 17.78 11.75
CA GLU A 5 20.28 19.10 11.12
C GLU A 5 19.85 19.05 9.67
N TYR A 6 20.32 18.05 8.90
CA TYR A 6 19.95 17.85 7.51
C TYR A 6 18.46 17.63 7.33
N LEU A 7 17.86 16.72 8.10
CA LEU A 7 16.44 16.42 8.03
C LEU A 7 15.55 17.58 8.48
N ASN A 8 15.99 18.36 9.49
CA ASN A 8 15.27 19.54 9.94
C ASN A 8 15.30 20.66 8.90
N GLU A 9 16.42 20.88 8.23
CA GLU A 9 16.55 21.85 7.15
C GLU A 9 15.78 21.43 5.91
N LEU A 10 15.82 20.16 5.56
CA LEU A 10 14.96 19.59 4.50
C LEU A 10 13.49 19.83 4.80
N LYS A 11 13.03 19.53 6.02
CA LYS A 11 11.64 19.74 6.45
C LYS A 11 11.22 21.21 6.33
N SER A 12 12.11 22.12 6.69
CA SER A 12 11.88 23.57 6.58
C SER A 12 11.78 24.01 5.11
N SER A 13 12.53 23.37 4.23
CA SER A 13 12.60 23.72 2.81
C SER A 13 11.43 23.17 1.99
N ILE A 14 10.69 22.17 2.51
CA ILE A 14 9.50 21.58 1.85
C ILE A 14 8.17 22.07 2.44
N MET A 15 8.15 23.17 3.19
CA MET A 15 6.93 23.71 3.82
C MET A 15 5.83 24.13 2.83
N SER A 16 6.13 24.25 1.54
CA SER A 16 5.14 24.51 0.48
C SER A 16 4.28 23.28 0.13
N LEU A 17 4.67 22.09 0.58
CA LEU A 17 3.89 20.87 0.43
C LEU A 17 2.83 20.75 1.53
N SER A 18 1.79 19.94 1.31
CA SER A 18 0.83 19.59 2.35
C SER A 18 1.50 18.86 3.53
N SER A 19 0.86 18.85 4.70
CA SER A 19 1.38 18.18 5.89
C SER A 19 1.66 16.69 5.66
N ASP A 20 0.82 16.04 4.86
CA ASP A 20 0.94 14.62 4.55
C ASP A 20 2.12 14.36 3.60
N GLU A 21 2.29 15.18 2.57
CA GLU A 21 3.43 15.14 1.66
C GLU A 21 4.77 15.42 2.36
N GLN A 22 4.77 16.37 3.29
CA GLN A 22 5.94 16.66 4.12
C GLN A 22 6.31 15.47 5.00
N ALA A 23 5.31 14.86 5.67
CA ALA A 23 5.51 13.71 6.53
C ALA A 23 6.06 12.50 5.75
N GLU A 24 5.49 12.25 4.56
CA GLU A 24 5.94 11.19 3.66
C GLU A 24 7.39 11.39 3.21
N ALA A 25 7.73 12.61 2.79
CA ALA A 25 9.09 12.93 2.35
C ALA A 25 10.12 12.78 3.48
N ILE A 26 9.82 13.32 4.66
CA ILE A 26 10.75 13.25 5.82
C ILE A 26 10.92 11.82 6.31
N GLN A 27 9.83 11.04 6.40
CA GLN A 27 9.91 9.63 6.78
C GLN A 27 10.78 8.85 5.80
N TYR A 28 10.58 9.08 4.50
CA TYR A 28 11.37 8.45 3.45
C TYR A 28 12.88 8.67 3.63
N TYR A 29 13.30 9.94 3.86
CA TYR A 29 14.73 10.23 4.03
C TYR A 29 15.26 9.82 5.40
N THR A 30 14.41 9.76 6.43
CA THR A 30 14.78 9.18 7.72
C THR A 30 15.12 7.71 7.58
N ASP A 31 14.26 6.94 6.92
CA ASP A 31 14.49 5.52 6.63
C ASP A 31 15.74 5.32 5.76
N TYR A 32 15.97 6.24 4.81
CA TYR A 32 17.15 6.20 3.95
C TYR A 32 18.47 6.35 4.74
N PHE A 33 18.51 7.24 5.73
CA PHE A 33 19.64 7.39 6.65
C PHE A 33 19.78 6.18 7.58
N ASP A 34 18.66 5.57 8.02
CA ASP A 34 18.67 4.40 8.91
C ASP A 34 19.22 3.15 8.22
N GLU A 35 19.03 3.04 6.92
CA GLU A 35 19.51 1.90 6.11
C GLU A 35 20.98 2.06 5.68
N ALA A 36 21.58 3.23 5.85
CA ALA A 36 22.95 3.53 5.45
C ALA A 36 23.93 3.42 6.63
N ASP A 37 25.09 2.83 6.37
CA ASP A 37 26.17 2.71 7.36
C ASP A 37 26.96 4.03 7.59
N ASP A 38 26.75 5.06 6.76
CA ASP A 38 27.55 6.29 6.74
C ASP A 38 26.71 7.52 6.34
N ASP A 39 26.28 8.29 7.33
CA ASP A 39 25.47 9.50 7.15
C ASP A 39 26.19 10.58 6.31
N GLU A 40 27.51 10.72 6.41
CA GLU A 40 28.25 11.71 5.63
C GLU A 40 28.27 11.36 4.14
N LYS A 41 28.31 10.07 3.83
CA LYS A 41 28.21 9.58 2.45
C LYS A 41 26.82 9.86 1.90
N VAL A 42 25.78 9.59 2.67
CA VAL A 42 24.39 9.88 2.28
C VAL A 42 24.19 11.36 1.99
N MET A 43 24.63 12.24 2.86
CA MET A 43 24.52 13.70 2.66
C MET A 43 25.26 14.18 1.42
N ARG A 44 26.43 13.62 1.12
CA ARG A 44 27.17 13.92 -0.12
C ARG A 44 26.43 13.46 -1.38
N GLU A 45 25.74 12.33 -1.30
CA GLU A 45 24.98 11.77 -2.42
C GLU A 45 23.65 12.52 -2.64
N LEU A 46 23.01 12.96 -1.58
CA LEU A 46 21.75 13.69 -1.64
C LEU A 46 21.91 15.17 -2.00
N GLY A 47 23.11 15.74 -1.87
CA GLY A 47 23.35 17.16 -2.06
C GLY A 47 22.89 18.00 -0.85
N THR A 48 22.66 19.28 -1.07
CA THR A 48 22.16 20.16 -0.01
C THR A 48 20.67 19.90 0.27
N PRO A 49 20.18 20.14 1.51
CA PRO A 49 18.74 20.02 1.83
C PRO A 49 17.85 20.85 0.92
N GLU A 50 18.30 22.04 0.48
CA GLU A 50 17.53 22.90 -0.41
C GLU A 50 17.45 22.35 -1.85
N GLU A 51 18.54 21.78 -2.36
CA GLU A 51 18.56 21.14 -3.69
C GLU A 51 17.64 19.91 -3.68
N LEU A 52 17.71 19.15 -2.61
CA LEU A 52 16.84 18.01 -2.41
C LEU A 52 15.36 18.43 -2.30
N ALA A 53 15.08 19.49 -1.53
CA ALA A 53 13.74 20.04 -1.37
C ALA A 53 13.12 20.48 -2.71
N LYS A 54 13.87 21.16 -3.57
CA LYS A 54 13.40 21.55 -4.91
C LYS A 54 12.96 20.32 -5.70
N THR A 55 13.75 19.29 -5.68
CA THR A 55 13.44 18.05 -6.39
C THR A 55 12.19 17.37 -5.82
N ILE A 56 11.99 17.40 -4.51
CA ILE A 56 10.81 16.87 -3.85
C ILE A 56 9.57 17.66 -4.27
N ILE A 57 9.62 19.00 -4.18
CA ILE A 57 8.51 19.88 -4.53
C ILE A 57 8.11 19.72 -6.01
N GLU A 58 9.07 19.67 -6.93
CA GLU A 58 8.79 19.42 -8.35
C GLU A 58 8.12 18.07 -8.59
N LYS A 59 8.44 17.05 -7.82
CA LYS A 59 7.80 15.74 -7.91
C LYS A 59 6.33 15.78 -7.53
N PHE A 60 6.02 16.36 -6.37
CA PHE A 60 4.64 16.46 -5.91
C PHE A 60 3.80 17.39 -6.80
N ALA A 61 4.37 18.48 -7.31
CA ALA A 61 3.70 19.37 -8.27
C ALA A 61 3.34 18.65 -9.59
N ASN A 62 4.22 17.83 -10.12
CA ASN A 62 3.96 17.06 -11.35
C ASN A 62 2.94 15.93 -11.15
N ALA A 63 2.90 15.32 -9.97
CA ALA A 63 1.89 14.31 -9.63
C ALA A 63 0.46 14.90 -9.60
N LEU A 64 0.32 16.18 -9.23
CA LEU A 64 -0.96 16.91 -9.22
C LEU A 64 -1.46 17.31 -10.62
N VAL A 65 -0.55 17.49 -11.59
CA VAL A 65 -0.92 17.84 -12.97
C VAL A 65 -1.48 16.64 -13.72
N ASP A 66 -0.95 15.43 -13.49
CA ASP A 66 -1.43 14.20 -14.12
C ASP A 66 -2.82 13.76 -13.65
N THR A 67 -3.22 14.14 -12.44
CA THR A 67 -4.59 13.85 -11.92
C THR A 67 -5.66 14.79 -12.47
N LYS A 68 -5.29 15.95 -13.03
CA LYS A 68 -6.26 16.91 -13.61
C LYS A 68 -6.55 16.71 -15.10
N ASN A 69 -5.73 15.96 -15.82
CA ASN A 69 -5.89 15.75 -17.27
C ASN A 69 -6.59 14.43 -17.65
N GLY A 70 -7.28 13.78 -16.73
CA GLY A 70 -8.06 12.60 -16.98
C GLY A 70 -9.49 12.85 -17.45
N ASN A 71 -9.71 13.77 -18.41
CA ASN A 71 -10.99 13.80 -19.11
C ASN A 71 -10.85 14.38 -20.54
N SER A 72 -11.28 13.55 -21.46
CA SER A 72 -11.83 13.82 -22.80
C SER A 72 -10.94 13.69 -24.04
N LYS A 73 -11.47 12.78 -24.86
CA LYS A 73 -11.63 12.73 -26.32
C LYS A 73 -10.52 12.12 -27.16
N ALA A 74 -10.98 11.01 -27.74
CA ALA A 74 -10.53 10.52 -29.04
C ALA A 74 -10.80 11.55 -30.15
N GLU A 75 -9.79 11.78 -30.99
CA GLU A 75 -9.97 12.02 -32.43
C GLU A 75 -8.67 11.69 -33.16
N GLU A 76 -8.85 10.92 -34.21
CA GLU A 76 -7.87 10.52 -35.22
C GLU A 76 -7.38 11.79 -35.98
N ASP A 77 -6.10 11.87 -36.31
CA ASP A 77 -5.71 11.97 -37.69
C ASP A 77 -4.17 11.93 -37.92
N SER A 78 -3.87 11.32 -38.98
CA SER A 78 -2.70 10.97 -39.75
C SER A 78 -1.61 12.02 -39.95
N ASP A 79 -0.44 11.47 -40.17
CA ASP A 79 0.61 11.72 -41.13
C ASP A 79 1.89 12.46 -40.72
N ASN A 80 2.93 11.72 -41.06
CA ASN A 80 4.25 12.04 -41.60
C ASN A 80 5.47 12.26 -40.70
N SER A 81 6.26 11.20 -40.79
CA SER A 81 7.70 11.11 -41.19
C SER A 81 8.75 11.95 -40.45
N ASP A 82 9.69 11.23 -40.06
CA ASP A 82 11.15 11.25 -40.21
C ASP A 82 11.98 11.24 -38.92
N ASN A 83 12.58 10.07 -38.76
CA ASN A 83 13.99 9.77 -38.52
C ASN A 83 14.70 10.11 -37.21
N ASP A 84 15.34 9.03 -36.77
CA ASP A 84 16.61 8.94 -36.08
C ASP A 84 16.67 9.35 -34.59
N GLY A 85 16.67 8.31 -33.79
CA GLY A 85 17.31 8.33 -32.49
C GLY A 85 17.30 6.95 -31.85
N PRO A 86 18.44 6.40 -31.45
CA PRO A 86 18.56 5.03 -31.05
C PRO A 86 18.02 4.75 -29.67
N ASP A 87 17.41 3.58 -29.55
CA ASP A 87 17.30 2.80 -28.35
C ASP A 87 16.40 3.32 -27.23
N GLY A 88 15.11 3.35 -27.52
CA GLY A 88 14.09 3.22 -26.49
C GLY A 88 14.13 1.79 -25.96
N SER A 89 14.84 1.53 -24.86
CA SER A 89 14.60 0.34 -24.08
C SER A 89 13.12 0.35 -23.69
N SER A 90 12.32 -0.41 -24.43
CA SER A 90 10.95 -0.73 -24.05
C SER A 90 11.04 -1.30 -22.64
N ILE A 91 10.39 -0.63 -21.69
CA ILE A 91 10.23 -1.22 -20.36
C ILE A 91 9.26 -2.35 -20.57
N ASP A 92 9.81 -3.57 -20.71
CA ASP A 92 9.07 -4.75 -21.07
C ASP A 92 8.00 -5.01 -19.99
N ALA A 93 6.80 -5.33 -20.45
CA ALA A 93 5.74 -5.81 -19.57
C ALA A 93 6.11 -7.25 -19.15
N LEU A 94 6.25 -7.49 -17.86
CA LEU A 94 6.47 -8.85 -17.36
C LEU A 94 5.13 -9.53 -17.19
N TYR A 95 5.08 -10.85 -17.51
CA TYR A 95 3.89 -11.67 -17.39
C TYR A 95 4.22 -13.00 -16.74
N PHE A 96 3.50 -13.35 -15.68
CA PHE A 96 3.64 -14.60 -14.95
C PHE A 96 2.27 -15.24 -14.79
N GLU A 97 2.21 -16.55 -14.95
CA GLU A 97 1.00 -17.34 -14.80
C GLU A 97 1.22 -18.55 -13.91
N PHE A 98 0.24 -18.87 -13.06
CA PHE A 98 0.34 -19.96 -12.12
C PHE A 98 -0.92 -20.82 -12.12
N GLU A 99 -0.74 -22.13 -12.03
CA GLU A 99 -1.83 -23.08 -11.95
C GLU A 99 -2.62 -22.94 -10.64
N LYS A 100 -3.93 -22.81 -10.74
CA LYS A 100 -4.84 -22.68 -9.59
C LYS A 100 -4.65 -23.77 -8.54
N SER A 101 -4.45 -25.02 -8.97
CA SER A 101 -4.30 -26.20 -8.11
C SER A 101 -3.05 -26.18 -7.23
N LYS A 102 -2.03 -25.43 -7.63
CA LYS A 102 -0.74 -25.35 -6.92
C LYS A 102 -0.68 -24.23 -5.87
N VAL A 103 -1.59 -23.26 -5.95
CA VAL A 103 -1.58 -22.12 -5.03
C VAL A 103 -2.45 -22.42 -3.81
N LYS A 104 -1.80 -22.52 -2.66
CA LYS A 104 -2.44 -22.74 -1.35
C LYS A 104 -2.45 -21.49 -0.47
N ASN A 105 -1.48 -20.61 -0.69
CA ASN A 105 -1.32 -19.37 0.07
C ASN A 105 -0.99 -18.21 -0.86
N LEU A 106 -1.38 -17.01 -0.45
CA LEU A 106 -1.05 -15.75 -1.14
C LEU A 106 -0.21 -14.86 -0.23
N SER A 107 0.92 -14.40 -0.72
CA SER A 107 1.78 -13.44 -0.02
C SER A 107 2.18 -12.31 -0.97
N MET A 108 1.69 -11.12 -0.69
CA MET A 108 1.90 -9.92 -1.50
C MET A 108 2.52 -8.84 -0.63
N ASP A 109 3.69 -8.32 -1.03
CA ASP A 109 4.44 -7.32 -0.26
C ASP A 109 5.00 -6.25 -1.19
N PHE A 110 4.48 -5.03 -1.07
CA PHE A 110 4.82 -3.93 -1.96
C PHE A 110 5.34 -2.72 -1.16
N GLY A 111 6.55 -2.29 -1.49
CA GLY A 111 7.14 -1.08 -0.91
C GLY A 111 6.45 0.18 -1.42
N ALA A 112 6.62 0.47 -2.72
CA ALA A 112 6.03 1.61 -3.40
C ALA A 112 5.63 1.18 -4.83
N ALA A 113 4.34 0.97 -5.06
CA ALA A 113 3.79 0.60 -6.37
C ALA A 113 2.29 0.91 -6.42
N GLU A 114 1.75 1.05 -7.63
CA GLU A 114 0.31 0.97 -7.86
C GLU A 114 -0.05 -0.48 -8.18
N VAL A 115 -0.83 -1.09 -7.32
CA VAL A 115 -1.24 -2.48 -7.45
C VAL A 115 -2.75 -2.57 -7.60
N VAL A 116 -3.19 -3.33 -8.57
CA VAL A 116 -4.62 -3.63 -8.78
C VAL A 116 -4.81 -5.14 -8.71
N LEU A 117 -5.71 -5.58 -7.83
CA LEU A 117 -6.18 -6.96 -7.77
C LEU A 117 -7.53 -7.06 -8.45
N ILE A 118 -7.67 -8.00 -9.37
CA ILE A 118 -8.93 -8.29 -10.05
C ILE A 118 -9.26 -9.77 -10.00
N GLU A 119 -10.53 -10.09 -10.15
CA GLU A 119 -10.99 -11.46 -10.34
C GLU A 119 -10.86 -11.86 -11.81
N GLY A 120 -10.50 -13.13 -12.06
CA GLY A 120 -10.41 -13.72 -13.40
C GLY A 120 -10.43 -15.25 -13.35
N ASP A 121 -9.85 -15.89 -14.35
CA ASP A 121 -9.91 -17.36 -14.48
C ASP A 121 -8.68 -18.07 -13.90
N LYS A 122 -7.56 -17.38 -13.79
CA LYS A 122 -6.26 -17.92 -13.40
C LYS A 122 -5.49 -16.95 -12.52
N TYR A 123 -4.46 -17.44 -11.84
CA TYR A 123 -3.48 -16.57 -11.22
C TYR A 123 -2.54 -16.02 -12.28
N CYS A 124 -2.51 -14.71 -12.42
CA CYS A 124 -1.65 -14.01 -13.35
C CYS A 124 -1.10 -12.73 -12.71
N VAL A 125 0.13 -12.41 -13.00
CA VAL A 125 0.79 -11.17 -12.57
C VAL A 125 1.35 -10.48 -13.81
N GLU A 126 0.88 -9.28 -14.07
CA GLU A 126 1.33 -8.42 -15.16
C GLU A 126 1.94 -7.15 -14.59
N THR A 127 3.07 -6.71 -15.12
CA THR A 127 3.71 -5.48 -14.64
C THR A 127 4.02 -4.54 -15.79
N ARG A 128 4.02 -3.24 -15.47
CA ARG A 128 4.51 -2.19 -16.37
C ARG A 128 5.38 -1.22 -15.59
N GLY A 129 6.48 -0.80 -16.19
CA GLY A 129 7.39 0.14 -15.55
C GLY A 129 8.24 -0.48 -14.44
N LEU A 130 8.39 -1.82 -14.42
CA LEU A 130 9.18 -2.55 -13.45
C LEU A 130 10.17 -3.46 -14.16
N GLN A 131 11.43 -3.39 -13.76
CA GLN A 131 12.44 -4.33 -14.22
C GLN A 131 12.27 -5.68 -13.54
N GLU A 132 12.61 -6.77 -14.24
CA GLU A 132 12.46 -8.14 -13.71
C GLU A 132 13.18 -8.33 -12.37
N GLU A 133 14.35 -7.73 -12.21
CA GLU A 133 15.15 -7.82 -10.99
C GLU A 133 14.50 -7.10 -9.80
N CYS A 134 13.53 -6.22 -10.05
CA CYS A 134 12.78 -5.49 -9.01
C CYS A 134 11.47 -6.16 -8.62
N LEU A 135 11.11 -7.26 -9.29
CA LEU A 135 9.94 -8.06 -8.98
C LEU A 135 10.36 -9.46 -8.54
N ASN A 136 9.89 -9.85 -7.36
CA ASN A 136 9.98 -11.23 -6.92
C ASN A 136 8.60 -11.86 -7.10
N CYS A 137 8.45 -12.67 -8.15
CA CYS A 137 7.19 -13.33 -8.49
C CYS A 137 7.43 -14.81 -8.73
N HIS A 138 7.04 -15.66 -7.78
CA HIS A 138 7.24 -17.10 -7.87
C HIS A 138 6.28 -17.88 -6.97
N LEU A 139 6.10 -19.15 -7.30
CA LEU A 139 5.42 -20.12 -6.45
C LEU A 139 6.47 -20.95 -5.69
N ASN A 140 6.45 -20.91 -4.37
CA ASN A 140 7.38 -21.66 -3.55
C ASN A 140 6.94 -23.13 -3.37
N LYS A 141 7.80 -23.95 -2.74
CA LYS A 141 7.54 -25.38 -2.49
C LYS A 141 6.34 -25.67 -1.58
N GLU A 142 5.95 -24.69 -0.77
CA GLU A 142 4.81 -24.79 0.14
C GLU A 142 3.49 -24.40 -0.52
N GLY A 143 3.50 -24.07 -1.81
CA GLY A 143 2.33 -23.59 -2.54
C GLY A 143 1.96 -22.13 -2.23
N THR A 144 2.91 -21.33 -1.77
CA THR A 144 2.69 -19.89 -1.59
C THR A 144 3.07 -19.15 -2.87
N LEU A 145 2.11 -18.46 -3.46
CA LEU A 145 2.37 -17.48 -4.50
C LEU A 145 2.90 -16.20 -3.83
N VAL A 146 4.16 -15.91 -4.07
CA VAL A 146 4.86 -14.72 -3.58
C VAL A 146 4.91 -13.70 -4.70
N VAL A 147 4.40 -12.49 -4.43
CA VAL A 147 4.52 -11.34 -5.33
C VAL A 147 5.00 -10.16 -4.51
N SER A 148 6.22 -9.68 -4.77
CA SER A 148 6.75 -8.52 -4.06
C SER A 148 7.62 -7.67 -4.96
N ASN A 149 7.57 -6.35 -4.79
CA ASN A 149 8.53 -5.49 -5.42
C ASN A 149 9.69 -5.23 -4.45
N ILE A 150 10.88 -5.66 -4.87
CA ILE A 150 12.10 -5.48 -4.10
C ILE A 150 12.49 -4.00 -4.20
N ARG A 151 12.63 -3.34 -3.06
CA ARG A 151 13.27 -2.02 -2.99
C ARG A 151 14.77 -2.20 -3.32
N ARG A 152 15.14 -2.27 -4.58
CA ARG A 152 16.51 -1.97 -4.96
C ARG A 152 16.58 -0.45 -5.11
N PHE A 153 17.05 0.22 -4.08
CA PHE A 153 17.55 1.58 -4.21
C PHE A 153 18.80 1.55 -5.07
N ASN A 154 18.60 1.62 -6.37
CA ASN A 154 19.69 1.88 -7.27
C ASN A 154 19.96 3.38 -7.19
N LEU A 155 21.06 3.79 -6.56
CA LEU A 155 21.52 5.18 -6.48
C LEU A 155 21.66 5.83 -7.87
N ASN A 156 21.77 5.03 -8.93
CA ASN A 156 21.72 5.46 -10.32
C ASN A 156 20.34 6.01 -10.77
N PHE A 157 19.31 5.92 -9.92
CA PHE A 157 18.00 6.53 -10.16
C PHE A 157 18.07 8.06 -10.21
N TRP A 158 19.16 8.66 -9.71
CA TRP A 158 19.44 10.10 -9.74
C TRP A 158 20.36 10.52 -10.89
N SER A 159 20.83 9.59 -11.73
CA SER A 159 21.62 9.97 -12.89
C SER A 159 20.73 10.75 -13.87
N HIS A 160 21.28 11.85 -14.36
CA HIS A 160 20.77 12.99 -15.13
C HIS A 160 19.90 12.73 -16.38
N ASN A 161 19.36 11.53 -16.57
CA ASN A 161 18.45 11.26 -17.67
C ASN A 161 17.00 11.52 -17.24
N ARG A 162 16.42 12.60 -17.76
CA ARG A 162 15.00 12.98 -17.66
C ARG A 162 14.07 11.94 -18.34
N ARG A 163 14.17 10.67 -17.98
CA ARG A 163 13.16 9.70 -18.39
C ARG A 163 12.02 9.75 -17.38
N SER A 164 10.84 9.99 -17.89
CA SER A 164 9.55 9.95 -17.19
C SER A 164 9.56 8.88 -16.10
N ARG A 165 9.38 9.28 -14.83
CA ARG A 165 9.32 8.36 -13.70
C ARG A 165 7.97 7.64 -13.73
N ILE A 166 7.96 6.49 -14.35
CA ILE A 166 6.78 5.64 -14.38
C ILE A 166 6.66 4.99 -13.00
N VAL A 167 5.58 5.30 -12.27
CA VAL A 167 5.23 4.55 -11.05
C VAL A 167 4.96 3.11 -11.48
N PRO A 168 5.64 2.12 -10.86
CA PRO A 168 5.43 0.73 -11.22
C PRO A 168 3.97 0.33 -11.04
N ARG A 169 3.37 -0.24 -12.08
CA ARG A 169 2.00 -0.75 -12.04
C ARG A 169 2.03 -2.27 -12.08
N ILE A 170 1.33 -2.88 -11.16
CA ILE A 170 1.23 -4.33 -11.02
C ILE A 170 -0.24 -4.71 -11.04
N LEU A 171 -0.63 -5.49 -12.05
CA LEU A 171 -1.96 -6.08 -12.14
C LEU A 171 -1.87 -7.55 -11.69
N ILE A 172 -2.63 -7.91 -10.69
CA ILE A 172 -2.71 -9.29 -10.18
C ILE A 172 -4.11 -9.80 -10.40
N THR A 173 -4.21 -10.85 -11.18
CA THR A 173 -5.46 -11.58 -11.41
C THR A 173 -5.51 -12.78 -10.48
N VAL A 174 -6.61 -12.95 -9.79
CA VAL A 174 -6.88 -14.06 -8.88
C VAL A 174 -8.12 -14.80 -9.35
N PRO A 175 -8.11 -16.14 -9.42
CA PRO A 175 -9.27 -16.88 -9.85
C PRO A 175 -10.49 -16.63 -8.95
N SER A 176 -11.67 -16.69 -9.55
CA SER A 176 -12.93 -16.59 -8.82
C SER A 176 -13.08 -17.69 -7.77
N ASN A 177 -13.68 -17.34 -6.63
CA ASN A 177 -14.04 -18.25 -5.55
C ASN A 177 -12.88 -19.15 -5.11
N VAL A 178 -11.71 -18.55 -4.85
CA VAL A 178 -10.58 -19.30 -4.31
C VAL A 178 -10.63 -19.40 -2.80
N SER A 179 -10.11 -20.53 -2.30
CA SER A 179 -9.87 -20.74 -0.87
C SER A 179 -8.37 -20.91 -0.66
N VAL A 180 -7.81 -20.12 0.24
CA VAL A 180 -6.40 -20.18 0.62
C VAL A 180 -6.27 -20.36 2.13
N ASP A 181 -5.23 -21.03 2.58
CA ASP A 181 -4.98 -21.19 4.02
C ASP A 181 -4.53 -19.86 4.63
N LYS A 182 -3.58 -19.20 3.97
CA LYS A 182 -3.02 -17.93 4.44
C LYS A 182 -3.10 -16.87 3.33
N PHE A 183 -3.59 -15.72 3.71
CA PHE A 183 -3.61 -14.53 2.87
C PHE A 183 -2.79 -13.43 3.56
N ARG A 184 -1.71 -12.99 2.93
CA ARG A 184 -0.90 -11.88 3.42
C ARG A 184 -0.83 -10.80 2.36
N ILE A 185 -1.06 -9.57 2.78
CA ILE A 185 -0.87 -8.39 1.96
C ILE A 185 -0.22 -7.29 2.78
N ALA A 186 0.82 -6.69 2.26
CA ALA A 186 1.51 -5.56 2.86
C ALA A 186 1.75 -4.48 1.83
N ILE A 187 1.59 -3.22 2.21
CA ILE A 187 1.91 -2.07 1.39
C ILE A 187 2.63 -1.01 2.23
N GLY A 188 3.81 -0.60 1.77
CA GLY A 188 4.59 0.45 2.43
C GLY A 188 4.01 1.84 2.18
N ALA A 189 4.37 2.46 1.05
CA ALA A 189 3.98 3.83 0.67
C ALA A 189 3.23 3.89 -0.67
N GLY A 190 2.79 2.77 -1.21
CA GLY A 190 2.07 2.68 -2.48
C GLY A 190 0.56 2.70 -2.35
N LYS A 191 -0.10 2.31 -3.43
CA LYS A 191 -1.55 2.15 -3.47
C LYS A 191 -1.89 0.74 -3.95
N LEU A 192 -2.78 0.06 -3.23
CA LEU A 192 -3.34 -1.19 -3.67
C LEU A 192 -4.86 -1.14 -3.62
N VAL A 193 -5.48 -1.52 -4.72
CA VAL A 193 -6.95 -1.56 -4.83
C VAL A 193 -7.37 -2.92 -5.36
N SER A 194 -8.26 -3.58 -4.66
CA SER A 194 -8.97 -4.74 -5.19
C SER A 194 -10.31 -4.36 -5.78
N LYS A 195 -10.73 -5.10 -6.80
CA LYS A 195 -12.04 -4.95 -7.44
C LYS A 195 -12.76 -6.29 -7.44
N LYS A 196 -13.85 -6.36 -6.67
CA LYS A 196 -14.78 -7.49 -6.64
C LYS A 196 -14.10 -8.86 -6.54
N LEU A 197 -13.31 -9.05 -5.50
CA LEU A 197 -12.68 -10.35 -5.25
C LEU A 197 -13.65 -11.30 -4.55
N SER A 198 -13.38 -12.60 -4.70
CA SER A 198 -14.02 -13.65 -3.92
C SER A 198 -12.95 -14.61 -3.40
N ILE A 199 -12.29 -14.18 -2.31
CA ILE A 199 -11.21 -14.94 -1.69
C ILE A 199 -11.64 -15.38 -0.28
N ASN A 200 -11.68 -16.69 -0.05
CA ASN A 200 -11.82 -17.25 1.27
C ASN A 200 -10.44 -17.54 1.85
N CYS A 201 -10.18 -17.16 3.09
CA CYS A 201 -8.93 -17.49 3.77
C CYS A 201 -9.18 -17.97 5.20
N THR A 202 -8.41 -18.95 5.66
CA THR A 202 -8.45 -19.40 7.05
C THR A 202 -7.85 -18.34 7.98
N SER A 203 -6.78 -17.67 7.51
CA SER A 203 -6.17 -16.56 8.23
C SER A 203 -5.63 -15.51 7.26
N GLY A 204 -5.76 -14.23 7.63
CA GLY A 204 -5.26 -13.10 6.86
C GLY A 204 -4.42 -12.15 7.70
N ASN A 205 -3.36 -11.63 7.11
CA ASN A 205 -2.57 -10.53 7.66
C ASN A 205 -2.54 -9.39 6.64
N ILE A 206 -2.97 -8.22 7.07
CA ILE A 206 -3.09 -7.03 6.25
C ILE A 206 -2.31 -5.91 6.92
N ASP A 207 -1.22 -5.47 6.31
CA ASP A 207 -0.31 -4.48 6.86
C ASP A 207 -0.25 -3.25 5.93
N VAL A 208 -0.47 -2.06 6.46
CA VAL A 208 -0.35 -0.78 5.74
C VAL A 208 0.62 0.12 6.50
N GLY A 209 1.70 0.53 5.85
CA GLY A 209 2.63 1.53 6.39
C GLY A 209 2.05 2.95 6.29
N ALA A 210 2.47 3.70 5.27
CA ALA A 210 1.98 5.03 4.94
C ALA A 210 1.16 5.07 3.63
N GLY A 211 0.92 3.92 3.01
CA GLY A 211 0.19 3.79 1.75
C GLY A 211 -1.32 3.71 1.90
N ASN A 212 -1.99 3.48 0.78
CA ASN A 212 -3.44 3.30 0.72
C ASN A 212 -3.80 1.89 0.26
N LEU A 213 -4.59 1.18 1.04
CA LEU A 213 -5.05 -0.17 0.74
C LEU A 213 -6.58 -0.23 0.75
N VAL A 214 -7.16 -0.65 -0.37
CA VAL A 214 -8.59 -0.92 -0.49
C VAL A 214 -8.79 -2.38 -0.87
N LEU A 215 -9.39 -3.15 0.02
CA LEU A 215 -9.72 -4.55 -0.19
C LEU A 215 -11.23 -4.75 -0.18
N ASP A 216 -11.76 -5.33 -1.25
CA ASP A 216 -13.16 -5.70 -1.38
C ASP A 216 -13.29 -7.18 -1.75
N GLY A 217 -14.17 -7.90 -1.06
CA GLY A 217 -14.49 -9.30 -1.34
C GLY A 217 -13.56 -10.32 -0.68
N ILE A 218 -12.98 -9.99 0.47
CA ILE A 218 -12.22 -10.93 1.27
C ILE A 218 -13.12 -11.53 2.36
N PHE A 219 -13.12 -12.85 2.48
CA PHE A 219 -13.87 -13.61 3.46
C PHE A 219 -12.90 -14.41 4.31
N GLY A 220 -12.82 -14.16 5.60
CA GLY A 220 -11.78 -14.74 6.43
C GLY A 220 -12.22 -15.16 7.81
N GLY A 221 -11.55 -16.20 8.33
CA GLY A 221 -11.76 -16.69 9.69
C GLY A 221 -11.05 -15.83 10.73
N ARG A 222 -9.72 -15.74 10.66
CA ARG A 222 -8.90 -14.92 11.55
C ARG A 222 -8.16 -13.87 10.76
N ILE A 223 -8.44 -12.59 11.04
CA ILE A 223 -7.82 -11.48 10.31
C ILE A 223 -7.07 -10.57 11.28
N ASN A 224 -5.82 -10.28 10.95
CA ASN A 224 -5.02 -9.26 11.63
C ASN A 224 -4.82 -8.09 10.65
N MET A 225 -5.14 -6.89 11.11
CA MET A 225 -4.99 -5.65 10.34
C MET A 225 -4.11 -4.69 11.10
N ARG A 226 -3.11 -4.14 10.44
CA ARG A 226 -2.25 -3.08 10.98
C ARG A 226 -2.22 -1.92 10.02
N CYS A 227 -2.38 -0.72 10.56
CA CYS A 227 -2.25 0.51 9.80
C CYS A 227 -1.38 1.51 10.59
N GLY A 228 -0.23 1.84 10.05
CA GLY A 228 0.69 2.80 10.64
C GLY A 228 0.15 4.22 10.51
N MET A 229 0.44 4.90 9.40
CA MET A 229 0.03 6.27 9.07
C MET A 229 -0.87 6.33 7.84
N GLY A 230 -1.01 5.25 7.10
CA GLY A 230 -1.78 5.17 5.86
C GLY A 230 -3.29 4.99 6.06
N ASN A 231 -3.95 4.56 4.99
CA ASN A 231 -5.38 4.29 5.00
C ASN A 231 -5.64 2.84 4.59
N LEU A 232 -6.50 2.16 5.34
CA LEU A 232 -6.98 0.82 5.05
C LEU A 232 -8.49 0.82 4.96
N GLU A 233 -9.04 0.49 3.80
CA GLU A 233 -10.45 0.18 3.62
C GLU A 233 -10.63 -1.31 3.37
N PHE A 234 -11.51 -1.94 4.13
CA PHE A 234 -11.82 -3.35 3.99
C PHE A 234 -13.33 -3.54 3.84
N ALA A 235 -13.74 -4.30 2.83
CA ALA A 235 -15.12 -4.72 2.65
C ALA A 235 -15.17 -6.24 2.45
N GLY A 236 -16.07 -6.91 3.16
CA GLY A 236 -16.19 -8.36 3.10
C GLY A 236 -16.99 -8.93 4.25
N SER A 237 -16.70 -10.16 4.63
CA SER A 237 -17.19 -10.75 5.87
C SER A 237 -16.05 -11.40 6.64
N VAL A 238 -16.12 -11.35 7.95
CA VAL A 238 -15.12 -11.97 8.82
C VAL A 238 -15.85 -12.79 9.85
N THR A 239 -15.45 -14.05 9.97
CA THR A 239 -15.92 -14.97 11.00
C THR A 239 -14.77 -15.34 11.91
N GLY A 240 -14.97 -15.26 13.24
CA GLY A 240 -13.92 -15.53 14.22
C GLY A 240 -13.25 -14.27 14.76
N SER A 241 -11.93 -14.29 14.98
CA SER A 241 -11.22 -13.16 15.60
C SER A 241 -10.62 -12.19 14.60
N VAL A 242 -10.85 -10.91 14.85
CA VAL A 242 -10.26 -9.80 14.09
C VAL A 242 -9.45 -8.94 15.04
N ASN A 243 -8.14 -8.86 14.81
CA ASN A 243 -7.26 -7.95 15.53
C ASN A 243 -6.98 -6.73 14.66
N VAL A 244 -7.19 -5.55 15.20
CA VAL A 244 -7.02 -4.27 14.50
C VAL A 244 -6.07 -3.40 15.31
N ASP A 245 -4.91 -3.09 14.75
CA ASP A 245 -3.93 -2.18 15.32
C ASP A 245 -3.82 -0.95 14.41
N CYS A 246 -4.23 0.21 14.90
CA CYS A 246 -4.17 1.48 14.18
C CYS A 246 -3.27 2.48 14.93
N GLY A 247 -2.19 2.90 14.31
CA GLY A 247 -1.29 3.92 14.85
C GLY A 247 -1.87 5.33 14.74
N MET A 248 -1.50 6.04 13.69
CA MET A 248 -1.97 7.39 13.34
C MET A 248 -2.83 7.41 12.08
N GLY A 249 -2.93 6.30 11.36
CA GLY A 249 -3.68 6.17 10.12
C GLY A 249 -5.18 5.97 10.32
N ASN A 250 -5.85 5.56 9.25
CA ASN A 250 -7.29 5.33 9.27
C ASN A 250 -7.62 3.90 8.82
N ILE A 251 -8.47 3.23 9.57
CA ILE A 251 -9.02 1.92 9.21
C ILE A 251 -10.53 2.03 9.10
N LYS A 252 -11.07 1.67 7.94
CA LYS A 252 -12.50 1.60 7.67
C LYS A 252 -12.88 0.20 7.25
N MET A 253 -13.81 -0.41 7.97
CA MET A 253 -14.31 -1.73 7.68
C MET A 253 -15.81 -1.67 7.38
N ASN A 254 -16.22 -2.26 6.25
CA ASN A 254 -17.62 -2.47 5.89
C ASN A 254 -17.87 -3.98 5.82
N LEU A 255 -18.48 -4.52 6.84
CA LEU A 255 -18.68 -5.96 6.98
C LEU A 255 -20.12 -6.35 6.67
N LYS A 256 -20.28 -7.49 6.03
CA LYS A 256 -21.56 -8.15 5.86
C LYS A 256 -21.78 -9.13 7.01
N GLY A 257 -22.89 -8.99 7.73
CA GLY A 257 -23.21 -9.88 8.84
C GLY A 257 -24.23 -9.30 9.81
N ASP A 258 -24.63 -10.08 10.81
CA ASP A 258 -25.49 -9.60 11.89
C ASP A 258 -24.65 -8.89 12.96
N PRO A 259 -24.86 -7.58 13.23
CA PRO A 259 -24.16 -6.86 14.29
C PRO A 259 -24.19 -7.54 15.65
N LYS A 260 -25.25 -8.29 15.94
CA LYS A 260 -25.42 -9.01 17.21
C LYS A 260 -24.54 -10.24 17.34
N SER A 261 -23.94 -10.70 16.25
CA SER A 261 -23.05 -11.87 16.26
C SER A 261 -21.61 -11.52 16.62
N TYR A 262 -21.30 -10.25 16.91
CA TYR A 262 -19.94 -9.78 17.20
C TYR A 262 -19.80 -9.28 18.63
N SER A 263 -18.75 -9.74 19.27
CA SER A 263 -18.23 -9.16 20.51
C SER A 263 -17.01 -8.28 20.21
N TYR A 264 -16.69 -7.37 21.11
CA TYR A 264 -15.54 -6.48 20.90
C TYR A 264 -14.87 -6.03 22.20
N ASP A 265 -13.58 -5.77 22.11
CA ASP A 265 -12.74 -5.07 23.08
C ASP A 265 -11.92 -4.02 22.32
N ALA A 266 -12.14 -2.75 22.63
CA ALA A 266 -11.45 -1.66 21.97
C ALA A 266 -10.74 -0.75 22.97
N LYS A 267 -9.45 -0.55 22.76
CA LYS A 267 -8.60 0.40 23.50
C LYS A 267 -8.29 1.57 22.57
N VAL A 268 -8.62 2.77 23.02
CA VAL A 268 -8.41 4.00 22.27
C VAL A 268 -7.49 4.91 23.07
N GLY A 269 -6.46 5.43 22.40
CA GLY A 269 -5.59 6.47 22.95
C GLY A 269 -6.17 7.85 22.71
N LEU A 270 -5.56 8.65 21.83
CA LEU A 270 -6.05 9.99 21.49
C LEU A 270 -6.93 10.02 20.22
N GLY A 271 -7.09 8.85 19.58
CA GLY A 271 -7.84 8.71 18.33
C GLY A 271 -9.34 8.51 18.52
N ASP A 272 -9.94 8.01 17.45
CA ASP A 272 -11.38 7.74 17.36
C ASP A 272 -11.66 6.27 17.09
N PHE A 273 -12.66 5.72 17.76
CA PHE A 273 -13.24 4.43 17.44
C PHE A 273 -14.73 4.55 17.19
N ARG A 274 -15.22 3.93 16.13
CA ARG A 274 -16.65 3.82 15.83
C ARG A 274 -16.99 2.38 15.46
N LEU A 275 -18.04 1.87 16.08
CA LEU A 275 -18.68 0.61 15.71
C LEU A 275 -20.17 0.87 15.48
N ASN A 276 -20.59 0.79 14.22
CA ASN A 276 -21.94 1.22 13.79
C ASN A 276 -22.27 2.64 14.29
N ASP A 277 -23.26 2.77 15.18
CA ASP A 277 -23.72 4.05 15.73
C ASP A 277 -22.96 4.48 17.00
N GLU A 278 -22.19 3.56 17.60
CA GLU A 278 -21.38 3.87 18.79
C GLU A 278 -20.08 4.54 18.38
N LYS A 279 -19.88 5.77 18.86
CA LYS A 279 -18.63 6.53 18.69
C LYS A 279 -17.99 6.79 20.04
N LYS A 280 -16.67 6.57 20.12
CA LYS A 280 -15.83 6.89 21.28
C LYS A 280 -14.55 7.58 20.78
N SER A 281 -14.13 8.59 21.52
CA SER A 281 -12.97 9.42 21.23
C SER A 281 -12.18 9.65 22.51
N GLY A 282 -10.86 9.78 22.39
CA GLY A 282 -9.94 9.98 23.50
C GLY A 282 -9.70 8.70 24.32
N VAL A 283 -8.95 8.86 25.39
CA VAL A 283 -8.49 7.71 26.21
C VAL A 283 -9.65 6.94 26.81
N CYS A 284 -9.98 5.82 26.22
CA CYS A 284 -11.05 4.97 26.71
C CYS A 284 -10.82 3.49 26.39
N GLN A 285 -11.44 2.63 27.15
CA GLN A 285 -11.59 1.21 26.86
C GLN A 285 -13.06 0.86 26.85
N ILE A 286 -13.50 0.17 25.81
CA ILE A 286 -14.89 -0.26 25.64
C ILE A 286 -14.90 -1.73 25.26
N TYR A 287 -15.87 -2.43 25.84
CA TYR A 287 -16.09 -3.84 25.55
C TYR A 287 -17.56 -4.19 25.73
N ASN A 288 -18.00 -5.21 25.00
CA ASN A 288 -19.23 -5.90 25.35
C ASN A 288 -18.85 -7.25 25.98
N ASN A 289 -19.47 -7.58 27.09
CA ASN A 289 -19.16 -8.77 27.89
C ASN A 289 -19.69 -10.08 27.28
N GLN A 290 -20.03 -10.09 25.99
CA GLN A 290 -20.54 -11.26 25.30
C GLN A 290 -19.38 -12.11 24.78
N LYS A 291 -19.41 -13.42 25.02
CA LYS A 291 -18.48 -14.36 24.38
C LYS A 291 -19.17 -14.91 23.13
N LEU A 292 -18.92 -14.26 22.01
CA LEU A 292 -19.44 -14.66 20.70
C LEU A 292 -18.31 -15.24 19.85
N GLU A 293 -18.67 -16.00 18.83
CA GLU A 293 -17.70 -16.60 17.91
C GLU A 293 -16.90 -15.55 17.16
N ASN A 294 -17.54 -14.43 16.84
CA ASN A 294 -16.90 -13.31 16.17
C ASN A 294 -16.46 -12.28 17.21
N HIS A 295 -15.19 -11.92 17.18
CA HIS A 295 -14.62 -11.00 18.15
C HIS A 295 -13.66 -10.01 17.52
N PHE A 296 -13.87 -8.72 17.81
CA PHE A 296 -12.94 -7.64 17.48
C PHE A 296 -12.07 -7.27 18.66
N SER A 297 -10.75 -7.33 18.48
CA SER A 297 -9.79 -6.73 19.39
C SER A 297 -9.17 -5.52 18.69
N VAL A 298 -9.44 -4.32 19.20
CA VAL A 298 -9.04 -3.07 18.54
C VAL A 298 -8.10 -2.27 19.44
N ASN A 299 -6.94 -1.90 18.92
CA ASN A 299 -6.04 -0.93 19.51
C ASN A 299 -5.95 0.27 18.55
N CYS A 300 -6.39 1.43 18.98
CA CYS A 300 -6.33 2.66 18.21
C CYS A 300 -5.49 3.70 18.97
N GLY A 301 -4.35 4.09 18.41
CA GLY A 301 -3.46 5.10 18.99
C GLY A 301 -4.03 6.52 18.85
N MET A 302 -3.56 7.25 17.85
CA MET A 302 -4.01 8.61 17.49
C MET A 302 -4.85 8.64 16.21
N GLY A 303 -4.96 7.52 15.52
CA GLY A 303 -5.70 7.40 14.28
C GLY A 303 -7.20 7.21 14.45
N SER A 304 -7.85 6.65 13.44
CA SER A 304 -9.29 6.40 13.44
C SER A 304 -9.60 4.96 13.01
N VAL A 305 -10.47 4.29 13.76
CA VAL A 305 -11.00 2.98 13.38
C VAL A 305 -12.52 3.07 13.29
N ASN A 306 -13.06 2.81 12.11
CA ASN A 306 -14.50 2.82 11.84
C ASN A 306 -14.95 1.47 11.30
N ILE A 307 -15.77 0.76 12.06
CA ILE A 307 -16.32 -0.56 11.70
C ILE A 307 -17.83 -0.41 11.53
N LYS A 308 -18.31 -0.78 10.35
CA LYS A 308 -19.73 -0.85 10.02
C LYS A 308 -20.10 -2.27 9.66
N ILE A 309 -21.13 -2.82 10.30
CA ILE A 309 -21.66 -4.17 10.07
C ILE A 309 -23.09 -4.01 9.57
N ASN A 310 -23.38 -4.54 8.35
CA ASN A 310 -24.67 -4.42 7.68
C ASN A 310 -25.21 -5.80 7.30
#